data_c7b79039d0a38432a08d9236fc48c068
#
_entry.id   c7b79039d0a38432a08d9236fc48c068
#
_cell.length_a   1.000
_cell.length_b   1.000
_cell.length_c   1.000
_cell.angle_alpha   90.00
_cell.angle_beta   90.00
_cell.angle_gamma   90.00
#
_symmetry.space_group_name_H-M   'P 1'
#
loop_
_entity.id
_entity.type
_entity.pdbx_description
1 polymer ?
#
loop_
_entity_poly.entity_id
_entity_poly.type
_entity_poly.pdbx_seq_one_letter_code
_entity_poly.pdbx_strand_id
1 'polypeptide(L)'
;MLRLNVRSTGWSTDDVQLQVILSGEGLPTTDFDHFGVIGPCAHTMTAPFPLVAVSLRLLLVRHGLSSFNIERRIQGRNDLSTLTATGEDQARRMGMALADVPIDAAYSSPLQRAAATTAGVLSVRQDGLAPVLDDGLLEIDLEPWSGLTADERAIQDPEGYATWRQRPEELELTRADGTRYQPVTELMVQARAFLKGLMERHPVTGDDTVLVVGHNAILRCLILVLLGEPQGGFRRLRLDNASLSVFNLSSGTHGYQVQIECLNSIAHLEPALPAKGTKARLVLVRHGETDWNRQGRFQGQIDIPLNSNGHAQAEAARSFLEAVTLDRAYSSSMSRPRETAEGILKSHSGVPLTVTDGLMEIGHGLWEGKLESEIREGWDELLQAWKDAPETVQMPEGETIQDVWERSVACWNTIADGLDPSETALVVAHDAVNKTILCHLLGLAPKDIWAVKQGNGGVTVIDMPEDPSQPAVVSCLNLTSHLGGVLDRTAAGAL
;
A
#
# COMPACT_ATOMS: atom_id res chain seq x y z
N MET A 1 -10.39 7.91 39.52
CA MET A 1 -9.50 8.51 38.49
C MET A 1 -8.07 8.21 38.91
N LEU A 2 -7.44 7.24 38.27
CA LEU A 2 -6.04 6.88 38.58
C LEU A 2 -5.10 7.81 37.80
N ARG A 3 -4.21 8.49 38.48
CA ARG A 3 -3.13 9.28 37.88
C ARG A 3 -1.82 8.55 38.08
N LEU A 4 -1.13 8.28 36.98
CA LEU A 4 0.26 7.79 36.97
C LEU A 4 1.21 8.99 37.02
N ASN A 5 2.04 9.08 38.06
CA ASN A 5 3.15 10.05 38.09
C ASN A 5 4.47 9.27 37.98
N VAL A 6 5.23 9.52 36.93
CA VAL A 6 6.58 8.98 36.74
C VAL A 6 7.58 10.07 37.10
N ARG A 7 8.47 9.82 38.08
CA ARG A 7 9.64 10.69 38.34
C ARG A 7 10.91 9.91 38.05
N SER A 8 11.74 10.46 37.17
CA SER A 8 13.11 9.97 36.96
C SER A 8 14.07 10.68 37.94
N THR A 9 14.90 9.90 38.62
CA THR A 9 16.00 10.42 39.42
C THR A 9 17.29 9.81 38.88
N GLY A 10 18.15 10.65 38.31
CA GLY A 10 19.58 10.40 38.12
C GLY A 10 20.00 9.82 36.78
N TRP A 11 21.03 10.40 36.20
CA TRP A 11 21.74 10.03 35.00
C TRP A 11 22.72 8.86 35.27
N SER A 12 22.35 7.65 34.91
CA SER A 12 23.27 6.55 34.64
C SER A 12 22.51 5.44 33.91
N THR A 13 23.15 4.82 32.91
CA THR A 13 22.53 3.98 31.86
C THR A 13 22.18 2.56 32.31
N ASP A 14 22.28 2.19 33.59
CA ASP A 14 22.21 0.77 33.98
C ASP A 14 21.19 0.39 35.07
N ASP A 15 20.35 1.28 35.58
CA ASP A 15 19.29 0.87 36.53
C ASP A 15 18.05 1.77 36.45
N VAL A 16 17.01 1.35 35.71
CA VAL A 16 15.66 1.91 35.82
C VAL A 16 14.81 0.99 36.70
N GLN A 17 14.67 1.33 37.99
CA GLN A 17 13.67 0.70 38.83
C GLN A 17 12.34 1.46 38.71
N LEU A 18 11.31 0.76 38.24
CA LEU A 18 9.93 1.25 38.25
C LEU A 18 9.29 0.94 39.61
N GLN A 19 9.06 1.96 40.40
CA GLN A 19 8.28 1.86 41.65
C GLN A 19 6.86 2.36 41.37
N VAL A 20 5.88 1.47 41.41
CA VAL A 20 4.45 1.82 41.28
C VAL A 20 3.90 2.10 42.67
N ILE A 21 3.58 3.37 42.96
CA ILE A 21 2.89 3.77 44.22
C ILE A 21 1.41 3.96 43.88
N LEU A 22 0.56 3.10 44.43
CA LEU A 22 -0.89 3.25 44.35
C LEU A 22 -1.34 4.07 45.59
N SER A 23 -1.80 5.30 45.38
CA SER A 23 -2.47 6.08 46.39
C SER A 23 -3.95 6.20 46.05
N GLY A 24 -4.79 5.58 46.87
CA GLY A 24 -6.25 5.73 46.85
C GLY A 24 -6.74 5.78 48.28
N GLU A 25 -7.46 6.83 48.64
CA GLU A 25 -8.09 6.95 49.98
C GLU A 25 -9.21 5.91 50.11
N GLY A 26 -9.15 5.07 51.17
CA GLY A 26 -10.28 4.32 51.68
C GLY A 26 -10.33 2.83 51.45
N LEU A 27 -9.27 2.06 51.78
CA LEU A 27 -9.39 0.61 51.95
C LEU A 27 -8.61 0.16 53.20
N PRO A 28 -9.14 -0.80 53.99
CA PRO A 28 -8.50 -1.23 55.24
C PRO A 28 -7.26 -2.09 54.95
N THR A 29 -6.24 -1.90 55.76
CA THR A 29 -4.99 -2.67 55.79
C THR A 29 -5.26 -4.12 56.13
N THR A 30 -5.00 -5.03 55.20
CA THR A 30 -4.76 -6.45 55.50
C THR A 30 -3.36 -6.79 55.00
N ASP A 31 -2.59 -7.38 55.90
CA ASP A 31 -1.22 -7.87 55.66
C ASP A 31 -1.16 -8.83 54.49
N PHE A 32 -0.32 -8.51 53.51
CA PHE A 32 0.12 -9.44 52.46
C PHE A 32 1.63 -9.65 52.57
N ASP A 33 2.03 -10.51 53.49
CA ASP A 33 3.32 -11.21 53.42
C ASP A 33 3.14 -12.43 52.54
N HIS A 34 3.52 -12.33 51.25
CA HIS A 34 4.02 -13.36 50.35
C HIS A 34 3.96 -12.85 48.91
N PHE A 35 4.96 -12.10 48.52
CA PHE A 35 5.29 -11.94 47.11
C PHE A 35 6.59 -12.70 46.80
N GLY A 36 6.47 -13.80 46.08
CA GLY A 36 7.59 -14.54 45.57
C GLY A 36 8.41 -13.65 44.61
N VAL A 37 9.71 -13.63 44.81
CA VAL A 37 10.67 -12.95 43.94
C VAL A 37 10.58 -13.67 42.54
N ILE A 38 9.96 -12.97 41.59
CA ILE A 38 10.08 -13.34 40.18
C ILE A 38 11.49 -12.91 39.77
N GLY A 39 12.37 -13.87 39.54
CA GLY A 39 13.72 -13.63 39.04
C GLY A 39 13.69 -12.85 37.72
N PRO A 40 14.79 -12.14 37.38
CA PRO A 40 14.84 -11.33 36.18
C PRO A 40 14.79 -12.22 34.94
N CYS A 41 13.63 -12.27 34.28
CA CYS A 41 13.50 -12.78 32.93
C CYS A 41 13.97 -11.65 32.01
N ALA A 42 15.30 -11.54 31.86
CA ALA A 42 15.91 -10.69 30.84
C ALA A 42 15.67 -11.33 29.46
N HIS A 43 14.46 -11.20 28.97
CA HIS A 43 14.24 -11.24 27.54
C HIS A 43 14.46 -9.82 27.02
N THR A 44 15.70 -9.52 26.66
CA THR A 44 15.96 -8.46 25.70
C THR A 44 15.13 -8.81 24.48
N MET A 45 14.03 -8.11 24.28
CA MET A 45 13.35 -8.05 23.01
C MET A 45 14.29 -7.32 22.04
N THR A 46 15.21 -8.08 21.45
CA THR A 46 15.85 -7.65 20.21
C THR A 46 14.72 -7.54 19.22
N ALA A 47 14.44 -6.34 18.74
CA ALA A 47 13.53 -6.13 17.64
C ALA A 47 13.95 -7.09 16.52
N PRO A 48 13.05 -7.98 16.04
CA PRO A 48 13.39 -8.83 14.91
C PRO A 48 13.46 -7.92 13.69
N PHE A 49 14.58 -7.89 13.03
CA PHE A 49 14.94 -7.17 11.80
C PHE A 49 15.24 -5.67 11.96
N PRO A 50 16.29 -5.18 11.27
CA PRO A 50 16.24 -3.84 10.84
C PRO A 50 15.04 -3.77 9.88
N LEU A 51 13.90 -3.26 10.36
CA LEU A 51 12.98 -2.52 9.50
C LEU A 51 13.89 -1.74 8.57
N VAL A 52 13.75 -1.90 7.24
CA VAL A 52 14.33 -0.92 6.32
C VAL A 52 13.99 0.41 6.95
N ALA A 53 14.99 1.11 7.48
CA ALA A 53 14.73 2.32 8.22
C ALA A 53 14.00 3.23 7.25
N VAL A 54 12.71 3.46 7.48
CA VAL A 54 11.91 4.34 6.62
C VAL A 54 12.47 5.72 6.85
N SER A 55 13.26 6.19 5.90
CA SER A 55 13.96 7.47 6.02
C SER A 55 13.14 8.63 5.47
N LEU A 56 12.16 8.36 4.59
CA LEU A 56 11.17 9.32 4.12
C LEU A 56 9.87 8.57 3.81
N ARG A 57 8.78 8.98 4.45
CA ARG A 57 7.44 8.45 4.13
C ARG A 57 6.64 9.50 3.38
N LEU A 58 6.06 9.13 2.24
CA LEU A 58 5.16 9.97 1.48
C LEU A 58 3.72 9.47 1.64
N LEU A 59 2.84 10.35 2.10
CA LEU A 59 1.39 10.16 2.19
C LEU A 59 0.74 10.91 1.03
N LEU A 60 0.44 10.22 -0.07
CA LEU A 60 -0.17 10.81 -1.25
C LEU A 60 -1.70 10.73 -1.13
N VAL A 61 -2.38 11.87 -1.14
CA VAL A 61 -3.84 11.97 -1.00
C VAL A 61 -4.43 12.67 -2.22
N ARG A 62 -5.36 12.02 -2.92
CA ARG A 62 -6.15 12.69 -3.95
C ARG A 62 -7.23 13.55 -3.29
N HIS A 63 -7.51 14.72 -3.85
CA HIS A 63 -8.57 15.61 -3.35
C HIS A 63 -9.93 14.88 -3.21
N GLY A 64 -10.76 15.31 -2.27
CA GLY A 64 -12.11 14.82 -2.04
C GLY A 64 -13.06 15.01 -3.23
N LEU A 65 -14.25 14.47 -3.14
CA LEU A 65 -15.27 14.54 -4.20
C LEU A 65 -15.62 16.00 -4.53
N SER A 66 -15.44 16.40 -5.79
CA SER A 66 -15.70 17.76 -6.27
C SER A 66 -16.94 17.83 -7.17
N SER A 67 -17.44 19.05 -7.43
CA SER A 67 -18.61 19.28 -8.28
C SER A 67 -18.44 18.66 -9.67
N PHE A 68 -17.28 18.88 -10.34
CA PHE A 68 -17.01 18.29 -11.66
C PHE A 68 -16.85 16.76 -11.62
N ASN A 69 -16.47 16.16 -10.48
CA ASN A 69 -16.47 14.69 -10.36
C ASN A 69 -17.91 14.15 -10.41
N ILE A 70 -18.87 14.81 -9.73
CA ILE A 70 -20.29 14.43 -9.77
C ILE A 70 -20.84 14.59 -11.20
N GLU A 71 -20.53 15.70 -11.85
CA GLU A 71 -20.97 16.00 -13.21
C GLU A 71 -20.24 15.19 -14.29
N ARG A 72 -19.20 14.40 -13.90
CA ARG A 72 -18.33 13.63 -14.79
C ARG A 72 -17.64 14.51 -15.86
N ARG A 73 -17.28 15.75 -15.48
CA ARG A 73 -16.57 16.70 -16.33
C ARG A 73 -15.06 16.62 -16.12
N ILE A 74 -14.31 16.84 -17.18
CA ILE A 74 -12.84 16.98 -17.15
C ILE A 74 -12.51 18.27 -16.41
N GLN A 75 -11.68 18.16 -15.39
CA GLN A 75 -11.27 19.30 -14.57
C GLN A 75 -9.97 19.94 -15.09
N GLY A 76 -8.94 19.12 -15.32
CA GLY A 76 -7.61 19.63 -15.63
C GLY A 76 -7.17 20.69 -14.62
N ARG A 77 -6.59 21.79 -15.12
CA ARG A 77 -6.18 22.97 -14.31
C ARG A 77 -7.30 23.97 -14.05
N ASN A 78 -8.52 23.70 -14.53
CA ASN A 78 -9.68 24.56 -14.26
C ASN A 78 -9.99 24.57 -12.76
N ASP A 79 -10.14 25.74 -12.17
CA ASP A 79 -10.39 25.94 -10.74
C ASP A 79 -11.82 26.33 -10.40
N LEU A 80 -12.77 26.15 -11.32
CA LEU A 80 -14.22 26.32 -11.06
C LEU A 80 -14.83 25.18 -10.25
N SER A 81 -14.13 24.02 -10.21
CA SER A 81 -14.59 22.84 -9.47
C SER A 81 -14.17 22.92 -8.00
N THR A 82 -15.16 22.98 -7.10
CA THR A 82 -15.00 23.04 -5.65
C THR A 82 -15.33 21.69 -5.01
N LEU A 83 -14.91 21.47 -3.76
CA LEU A 83 -15.37 20.32 -2.99
C LEU A 83 -16.88 20.38 -2.78
N THR A 84 -17.50 19.21 -2.77
CA THR A 84 -18.86 19.03 -2.32
C THR A 84 -18.89 18.81 -0.80
N ALA A 85 -20.05 18.90 -0.16
CA ALA A 85 -20.18 18.54 1.26
C ALA A 85 -19.67 17.12 1.56
N THR A 86 -19.88 16.17 0.63
CA THR A 86 -19.30 14.82 0.72
C THR A 86 -17.77 14.87 0.65
N GLY A 87 -17.20 15.68 -0.25
CA GLY A 87 -15.75 15.83 -0.37
C GLY A 87 -15.11 16.46 0.86
N GLU A 88 -15.80 17.40 1.51
CA GLU A 88 -15.37 18.00 2.78
C GLU A 88 -15.39 16.96 3.93
N ASP A 89 -16.46 16.12 4.01
CA ASP A 89 -16.53 15.02 4.98
C ASP A 89 -15.44 13.98 4.74
N GLN A 90 -15.18 13.63 3.48
CA GLN A 90 -14.06 12.73 3.10
C GLN A 90 -12.71 13.27 3.57
N ALA A 91 -12.45 14.57 3.37
CA ALA A 91 -11.22 15.22 3.83
C ALA A 91 -11.08 15.16 5.36
N ARG A 92 -12.15 15.43 6.09
CA ARG A 92 -12.17 15.35 7.55
C ARG A 92 -11.96 13.92 8.06
N ARG A 93 -12.60 12.92 7.44
CA ARG A 93 -12.40 11.49 7.76
C ARG A 93 -10.97 11.04 7.50
N MET A 94 -10.35 11.50 6.40
CA MET A 94 -8.92 11.26 6.15
C MET A 94 -8.07 11.85 7.28
N GLY A 95 -8.34 13.08 7.71
CA GLY A 95 -7.63 13.70 8.82
C GLY A 95 -7.76 12.88 10.11
N MET A 96 -8.96 12.37 10.43
CA MET A 96 -9.18 11.50 11.59
C MET A 96 -8.41 10.17 11.46
N ALA A 97 -8.37 9.58 10.27
CA ALA A 97 -7.62 8.36 10.01
C ALA A 97 -6.10 8.55 10.16
N LEU A 98 -5.60 9.75 9.89
CA LEU A 98 -4.18 10.13 10.04
C LEU A 98 -3.85 10.78 11.40
N ALA A 99 -4.78 10.85 12.34
CA ALA A 99 -4.60 11.59 13.61
C ALA A 99 -3.38 11.12 14.42
N ASP A 100 -3.13 9.81 14.43
CA ASP A 100 -2.01 9.20 15.15
C ASP A 100 -0.72 9.08 14.32
N VAL A 101 -0.74 9.54 13.06
CA VAL A 101 0.44 9.50 12.18
C VAL A 101 1.20 10.82 12.34
N PRO A 102 2.47 10.82 12.77
CA PRO A 102 3.30 12.01 12.73
C PRO A 102 3.42 12.51 11.29
N ILE A 103 3.24 13.81 11.07
CA ILE A 103 3.42 14.46 9.76
C ILE A 103 4.29 15.68 9.97
N ASP A 104 5.47 15.69 9.33
CA ASP A 104 6.48 16.73 9.51
C ASP A 104 6.28 17.89 8.53
N ALA A 105 5.72 17.61 7.34
CA ALA A 105 5.42 18.62 6.34
C ALA A 105 4.17 18.26 5.53
N ALA A 106 3.48 19.28 5.00
CA ALA A 106 2.34 19.12 4.11
C ALA A 106 2.48 19.99 2.87
N TYR A 107 2.28 19.40 1.70
CA TYR A 107 2.27 20.06 0.41
C TYR A 107 0.92 19.87 -0.27
N SER A 108 0.43 20.91 -0.94
CA SER A 108 -0.85 20.87 -1.64
C SER A 108 -0.79 21.55 -2.99
N SER A 109 -1.51 21.01 -3.97
CA SER A 109 -1.84 21.79 -5.16
C SER A 109 -2.59 23.06 -4.76
N PRO A 110 -2.33 24.21 -5.42
CA PRO A 110 -3.03 25.46 -5.14
C PRO A 110 -4.50 25.46 -5.62
N LEU A 111 -4.92 24.49 -6.47
CA LEU A 111 -6.31 24.41 -6.94
C LEU A 111 -7.27 24.18 -5.77
N GLN A 112 -8.37 24.95 -5.74
CA GLN A 112 -9.29 25.05 -4.59
C GLN A 112 -9.69 23.69 -4.00
N ARG A 113 -10.03 22.71 -4.82
CA ARG A 113 -10.45 21.37 -4.36
C ARG A 113 -9.35 20.62 -3.60
N ALA A 114 -8.08 20.77 -3.99
CA ALA A 114 -6.94 20.16 -3.30
C ALA A 114 -6.57 20.95 -2.04
N ALA A 115 -6.52 22.27 -2.11
CA ALA A 115 -6.25 23.14 -0.97
C ALA A 115 -7.31 22.96 0.13
N ALA A 116 -8.62 22.90 -0.24
CA ALA A 116 -9.71 22.64 0.69
C ALA A 116 -9.64 21.24 1.30
N THR A 117 -9.24 20.22 0.51
CA THR A 117 -8.99 18.87 1.05
C THR A 117 -7.88 18.90 2.09
N THR A 118 -6.77 19.57 1.79
CA THR A 118 -5.65 19.68 2.73
C THR A 118 -6.05 20.39 4.02
N ALA A 119 -6.81 21.49 3.90
CA ALA A 119 -7.35 22.19 5.06
C ALA A 119 -8.27 21.28 5.90
N GLY A 120 -9.13 20.47 5.27
CA GLY A 120 -10.00 19.50 5.94
C GLY A 120 -9.20 18.42 6.67
N VAL A 121 -8.16 17.85 6.04
CA VAL A 121 -7.26 16.86 6.66
C VAL A 121 -6.55 17.45 7.87
N LEU A 122 -6.00 18.65 7.75
CA LEU A 122 -5.22 19.29 8.82
C LEU A 122 -6.10 19.86 9.95
N SER A 123 -7.38 20.13 9.68
CA SER A 123 -8.31 20.74 10.65
C SER A 123 -8.53 19.93 11.92
N VAL A 124 -8.33 18.62 11.88
CA VAL A 124 -8.49 17.71 13.02
C VAL A 124 -7.21 17.53 13.82
N ARG A 125 -6.09 18.08 13.34
CA ARG A 125 -4.78 18.02 14.00
C ARG A 125 -4.59 19.22 14.92
N GLN A 126 -3.81 19.01 15.99
CA GLN A 126 -3.53 20.06 16.98
C GLN A 126 -2.05 20.51 16.95
N ASP A 127 -1.29 20.04 15.97
CA ASP A 127 0.14 20.32 15.82
C ASP A 127 0.46 21.66 15.12
N GLY A 128 -0.56 22.35 14.60
CA GLY A 128 -0.40 23.65 13.94
C GLY A 128 0.28 23.57 12.56
N LEU A 129 0.36 22.38 11.96
CA LEU A 129 0.97 22.18 10.67
C LEU A 129 0.27 22.99 9.57
N ALA A 130 1.01 23.84 8.86
CA ALA A 130 0.52 24.64 7.76
C ALA A 130 1.00 24.06 6.41
N PRO A 131 0.10 23.94 5.40
CA PRO A 131 0.50 23.38 4.11
C PRO A 131 1.27 24.41 3.27
N VAL A 132 2.23 23.94 2.49
CA VAL A 132 2.89 24.67 1.41
C VAL A 132 2.12 24.43 0.12
N LEU A 133 1.64 25.48 -0.52
CA LEU A 133 1.05 25.39 -1.86
C LEU A 133 2.19 25.32 -2.89
N ASP A 134 2.14 24.33 -3.80
CA ASP A 134 3.20 24.05 -4.77
C ASP A 134 2.58 23.80 -6.16
N ASP A 135 2.94 24.63 -7.13
CA ASP A 135 2.47 24.50 -8.52
C ASP A 135 2.94 23.20 -9.19
N GLY A 136 3.99 22.55 -8.66
CA GLY A 136 4.42 21.22 -9.06
C GLY A 136 3.36 20.13 -8.80
N LEU A 137 2.31 20.45 -8.05
CA LEU A 137 1.16 19.57 -7.80
C LEU A 137 -0.09 19.91 -8.61
N LEU A 138 -0.02 20.88 -9.54
CA LEU A 138 -1.12 21.17 -10.46
C LEU A 138 -1.49 19.91 -11.26
N GLU A 139 -2.79 19.79 -11.58
CA GLU A 139 -3.31 18.67 -12.37
C GLU A 139 -2.84 18.76 -13.83
N ILE A 140 -3.01 17.66 -14.55
CA ILE A 140 -2.75 17.58 -15.99
C ILE A 140 -3.42 18.74 -16.74
N ASP A 141 -2.68 19.33 -17.67
CA ASP A 141 -3.22 20.33 -18.56
C ASP A 141 -4.03 19.65 -19.68
N LEU A 142 -5.35 19.81 -19.63
CA LEU A 142 -6.28 19.34 -20.65
C LEU A 142 -7.15 20.52 -21.11
N GLU A 143 -6.55 21.69 -21.30
CA GLU A 143 -7.24 22.94 -21.62
C GLU A 143 -8.33 22.77 -22.69
N PRO A 144 -8.08 22.12 -23.88
CA PRO A 144 -9.11 21.99 -24.93
C PRO A 144 -10.31 21.16 -24.52
N TRP A 145 -10.19 20.34 -23.49
CA TRP A 145 -11.23 19.45 -23.00
C TRP A 145 -11.83 19.87 -21.65
N SER A 146 -11.35 20.98 -21.10
CA SER A 146 -11.78 21.46 -19.78
C SER A 146 -13.27 21.73 -19.74
N GLY A 147 -13.95 21.17 -18.74
CA GLY A 147 -15.39 21.31 -18.55
C GLY A 147 -16.26 20.37 -19.40
N LEU A 148 -15.70 19.67 -20.39
CA LEU A 148 -16.42 18.68 -21.19
C LEU A 148 -16.68 17.41 -20.40
N THR A 149 -17.80 16.75 -20.64
CA THR A 149 -18.03 15.36 -20.24
C THR A 149 -17.28 14.40 -21.17
N ALA A 150 -17.24 13.11 -20.80
CA ALA A 150 -16.64 12.07 -21.64
C ALA A 150 -17.32 11.97 -23.02
N ASP A 151 -18.66 12.09 -23.05
CA ASP A 151 -19.44 12.00 -24.28
C ASP A 151 -19.25 13.21 -25.16
N GLU A 152 -19.27 14.43 -24.58
CA GLU A 152 -19.00 15.69 -25.30
C GLU A 152 -17.60 15.67 -25.93
N ARG A 153 -16.59 15.18 -25.19
CA ARG A 153 -15.23 15.03 -25.70
C ARG A 153 -15.14 14.00 -26.84
N ALA A 154 -15.82 12.85 -26.70
CA ALA A 154 -15.82 11.83 -27.74
C ALA A 154 -16.44 12.33 -29.06
N ILE A 155 -17.37 13.28 -28.99
CA ILE A 155 -17.98 13.93 -30.15
C ILE A 155 -17.05 15.02 -30.72
N GLN A 156 -16.46 15.85 -29.85
CA GLN A 156 -15.64 17.00 -30.24
C GLN A 156 -14.27 16.58 -30.80
N ASP A 157 -13.66 15.55 -30.19
CA ASP A 157 -12.32 15.07 -30.55
C ASP A 157 -12.27 13.52 -30.43
N PRO A 158 -12.87 12.80 -31.38
CA PRO A 158 -12.95 11.33 -31.33
C PRO A 158 -11.59 10.63 -31.40
N GLU A 159 -10.63 11.18 -32.16
CA GLU A 159 -9.29 10.61 -32.28
C GLU A 159 -8.48 10.83 -31.00
N GLY A 160 -8.46 12.04 -30.49
CA GLY A 160 -7.80 12.34 -29.22
C GLY A 160 -8.43 11.54 -28.06
N TYR A 161 -9.77 11.40 -28.05
CA TYR A 161 -10.44 10.59 -27.05
C TYR A 161 -10.06 9.11 -27.11
N ALA A 162 -9.98 8.53 -28.31
CA ALA A 162 -9.54 7.15 -28.50
C ALA A 162 -8.08 6.98 -28.04
N THR A 163 -7.19 7.91 -28.42
CA THR A 163 -5.79 7.92 -27.98
C THR A 163 -5.70 8.03 -26.46
N TRP A 164 -6.43 8.94 -25.85
CA TRP A 164 -6.50 9.07 -24.38
C TRP A 164 -6.93 7.77 -23.69
N ARG A 165 -7.89 7.06 -24.27
CA ARG A 165 -8.37 5.80 -23.70
C ARG A 165 -7.38 4.64 -23.84
N GLN A 166 -6.63 4.59 -24.90
CA GLN A 166 -5.75 3.46 -25.23
C GLN A 166 -4.29 3.72 -24.87
N ARG A 167 -3.77 4.90 -25.20
CA ARG A 167 -2.35 5.28 -25.10
C ARG A 167 -2.22 6.74 -24.68
N PRO A 168 -2.59 7.09 -23.43
CA PRO A 168 -2.63 8.48 -22.96
C PRO A 168 -1.29 9.20 -23.10
N GLU A 169 -0.19 8.47 -23.06
CA GLU A 169 1.17 9.00 -23.24
C GLU A 169 1.42 9.55 -24.65
N GLU A 170 0.68 9.06 -25.64
CA GLU A 170 0.78 9.50 -27.04
C GLU A 170 -0.20 10.62 -27.40
N LEU A 171 -1.09 11.00 -26.48
CA LEU A 171 -2.04 12.07 -26.73
C LEU A 171 -1.31 13.38 -27.00
N GLU A 172 -1.68 14.03 -28.10
CA GLU A 172 -1.24 15.37 -28.46
C GLU A 172 -2.46 16.30 -28.51
N LEU A 173 -2.39 17.44 -27.84
CA LEU A 173 -3.41 18.49 -27.83
C LEU A 173 -2.81 19.80 -28.34
N THR A 174 -3.69 20.76 -28.67
CA THR A 174 -3.30 22.11 -29.09
C THR A 174 -3.92 23.13 -28.16
N ARG A 175 -3.11 23.98 -27.52
CA ARG A 175 -3.57 25.09 -26.69
C ARG A 175 -4.24 26.17 -27.51
N ALA A 176 -4.93 27.10 -26.86
CA ALA A 176 -5.61 28.23 -27.51
C ALA A 176 -4.66 29.14 -28.30
N ASP A 177 -3.37 29.19 -27.94
CA ASP A 177 -2.33 29.92 -28.64
C ASP A 177 -1.75 29.22 -29.88
N GLY A 178 -2.22 27.99 -30.18
CA GLY A 178 -1.75 27.17 -31.29
C GLY A 178 -0.58 26.21 -30.95
N THR A 179 -0.08 26.23 -29.69
CA THR A 179 1.04 25.37 -29.28
C THR A 179 0.57 23.92 -29.14
N ARG A 180 1.22 22.98 -29.83
CA ARG A 180 1.01 21.55 -29.68
C ARG A 180 1.80 21.02 -28.47
N TYR A 181 1.21 20.11 -27.72
CA TYR A 181 1.82 19.55 -26.52
C TYR A 181 1.30 18.16 -26.20
N GLN A 182 2.08 17.40 -25.44
CA GLN A 182 1.71 16.08 -24.94
C GLN A 182 1.42 16.17 -23.44
N PRO A 183 0.16 16.15 -23.00
CA PRO A 183 -0.21 16.44 -21.61
C PRO A 183 0.46 15.52 -20.58
N VAL A 184 0.53 14.21 -20.85
CA VAL A 184 1.16 13.24 -19.92
C VAL A 184 2.67 13.42 -19.86
N THR A 185 3.33 13.67 -21.00
CA THR A 185 4.77 13.91 -21.07
C THR A 185 5.17 15.15 -20.27
N GLU A 186 4.44 16.27 -20.45
CA GLU A 186 4.68 17.48 -19.65
C GLU A 186 4.45 17.25 -18.17
N LEU A 187 3.38 16.51 -17.81
CA LEU A 187 3.07 16.19 -16.42
C LEU A 187 4.15 15.29 -15.77
N MET A 188 4.74 14.36 -16.53
CA MET A 188 5.87 13.55 -16.04
C MET A 188 7.12 14.43 -15.76
N VAL A 189 7.39 15.44 -16.58
CA VAL A 189 8.46 16.43 -16.31
C VAL A 189 8.16 17.21 -15.02
N GLN A 190 6.93 17.66 -14.86
CA GLN A 190 6.47 18.34 -13.64
C GLN A 190 6.62 17.46 -12.40
N ALA A 191 6.19 16.19 -12.47
CA ALA A 191 6.29 15.22 -11.38
C ALA A 191 7.75 14.97 -10.96
N ARG A 192 8.67 14.79 -11.92
CA ARG A 192 10.11 14.64 -11.62
C ARG A 192 10.69 15.89 -10.94
N ALA A 193 10.33 17.07 -11.42
CA ALA A 193 10.80 18.33 -10.82
C ALA A 193 10.30 18.51 -9.38
N PHE A 194 9.00 18.20 -9.13
CA PHE A 194 8.42 18.25 -7.79
C PHE A 194 9.11 17.27 -6.85
N LEU A 195 9.24 15.98 -7.23
CA LEU A 195 9.88 14.96 -6.38
C LEU A 195 11.34 15.29 -6.10
N LYS A 196 12.08 15.79 -7.09
CA LYS A 196 13.46 16.23 -6.88
C LYS A 196 13.52 17.33 -5.82
N GLY A 197 12.73 18.38 -5.96
CA GLY A 197 12.68 19.47 -4.99
C GLY A 197 12.18 19.03 -3.61
N LEU A 198 11.26 18.06 -3.55
CA LEU A 198 10.77 17.47 -2.32
C LEU A 198 11.89 16.73 -1.59
N MET A 199 12.64 15.87 -2.29
CA MET A 199 13.75 15.09 -1.70
C MET A 199 14.96 15.96 -1.31
N GLU A 200 15.13 17.13 -1.93
CA GLU A 200 16.12 18.12 -1.50
C GLU A 200 15.74 18.77 -0.16
N ARG A 201 14.44 18.98 0.09
CA ARG A 201 13.90 19.51 1.37
C ARG A 201 13.76 18.44 2.45
N HIS A 202 13.44 17.23 2.05
CA HIS A 202 13.20 16.07 2.89
C HIS A 202 14.08 14.90 2.42
N PRO A 203 15.37 14.89 2.77
CA PRO A 203 16.28 13.86 2.30
C PRO A 203 15.90 12.48 2.86
N VAL A 204 16.11 11.44 2.06
CA VAL A 204 15.85 10.03 2.45
C VAL A 204 16.69 9.52 3.63
N THR A 205 17.47 10.37 4.25
CA THR A 205 18.23 10.11 5.50
C THR A 205 17.61 10.80 6.72
N GLY A 206 16.45 11.47 6.55
CA GLY A 206 15.89 12.40 7.55
C GLY A 206 14.86 11.78 8.49
N ASP A 207 14.15 10.72 8.10
CA ASP A 207 13.03 10.11 8.85
C ASP A 207 11.73 10.95 8.85
N ASP A 208 11.53 11.79 7.82
CA ASP A 208 10.35 12.63 7.70
C ASP A 208 9.14 11.86 7.16
N THR A 209 7.93 12.24 7.63
CA THR A 209 6.65 11.86 7.01
C THR A 209 6.02 13.09 6.36
N VAL A 210 5.82 13.04 5.05
CA VAL A 210 5.34 14.18 4.26
C VAL A 210 3.98 13.88 3.64
N LEU A 211 2.99 14.73 3.93
CA LEU A 211 1.68 14.71 3.29
C LEU A 211 1.72 15.48 1.97
N VAL A 212 1.24 14.86 0.90
CA VAL A 212 1.14 15.47 -0.44
C VAL A 212 -0.29 15.32 -0.93
N VAL A 213 -1.00 16.44 -1.11
CA VAL A 213 -2.39 16.46 -1.57
C VAL A 213 -2.45 17.00 -3.00
N GLY A 214 -2.96 16.19 -3.90
CA GLY A 214 -3.02 16.53 -5.32
C GLY A 214 -4.23 15.96 -6.04
N HIS A 215 -4.01 15.66 -7.31
CA HIS A 215 -5.05 15.26 -8.25
C HIS A 215 -4.73 13.89 -8.88
N ASN A 216 -5.67 13.36 -9.65
CA ASN A 216 -5.57 12.01 -10.20
C ASN A 216 -4.33 11.81 -11.08
N ALA A 217 -4.12 12.67 -12.10
CA ALA A 217 -3.06 12.44 -13.07
C ALA A 217 -1.68 12.78 -12.51
N ILE A 218 -1.53 13.92 -11.78
CA ILE A 218 -0.23 14.26 -11.17
C ILE A 218 0.20 13.21 -10.15
N LEU A 219 -0.70 12.71 -9.29
CA LEU A 219 -0.35 11.67 -8.33
C LEU A 219 0.04 10.36 -9.02
N ARG A 220 -0.62 9.97 -10.13
CA ARG A 220 -0.16 8.84 -10.94
C ARG A 220 1.25 9.07 -11.49
N CYS A 221 1.53 10.25 -12.02
CA CYS A 221 2.87 10.58 -12.52
C CYS A 221 3.92 10.54 -11.41
N LEU A 222 3.61 11.04 -10.20
CA LEU A 222 4.50 10.92 -9.03
C LEU A 222 4.78 9.45 -8.70
N ILE A 223 3.75 8.61 -8.66
CA ILE A 223 3.88 7.17 -8.43
C ILE A 223 4.74 6.51 -9.51
N LEU A 224 4.51 6.83 -10.78
CA LEU A 224 5.30 6.27 -11.88
C LEU A 224 6.77 6.69 -11.80
N VAL A 225 7.06 7.94 -11.48
CA VAL A 225 8.45 8.42 -11.29
C VAL A 225 9.12 7.67 -10.15
N LEU A 226 8.42 7.49 -9.01
CA LEU A 226 8.94 6.72 -7.87
C LEU A 226 9.23 5.26 -8.26
N LEU A 227 8.45 4.66 -9.14
CA LEU A 227 8.60 3.26 -9.60
C LEU A 227 9.54 3.10 -10.81
N GLY A 228 10.28 4.15 -11.21
CA GLY A 228 11.22 4.07 -12.33
C GLY A 228 10.56 4.12 -13.72
N GLU A 229 9.36 4.67 -13.80
CA GLU A 229 8.61 4.95 -15.04
C GLU A 229 8.27 3.70 -15.88
N PRO A 230 7.62 2.69 -15.30
CA PRO A 230 7.23 1.49 -16.04
C PRO A 230 6.34 1.84 -17.24
N GLN A 231 6.62 1.22 -18.39
CA GLN A 231 5.93 1.49 -19.64
C GLN A 231 4.42 1.18 -19.52
N GLY A 232 3.57 2.09 -20.02
CA GLY A 232 2.11 1.97 -19.96
C GLY A 232 1.55 2.02 -18.52
N GLY A 233 2.34 2.47 -17.55
CA GLY A 233 1.98 2.48 -16.13
C GLY A 233 0.80 3.39 -15.80
N PHE A 234 0.58 4.44 -16.59
CA PHE A 234 -0.49 5.42 -16.32
C PHE A 234 -1.89 4.80 -16.24
N ARG A 235 -2.14 3.72 -16.98
CA ARG A 235 -3.42 2.99 -16.99
C ARG A 235 -3.53 1.87 -15.98
N ARG A 236 -2.43 1.45 -15.36
CA ARG A 236 -2.38 0.33 -14.42
C ARG A 236 -2.85 0.67 -13.00
N LEU A 237 -3.03 1.97 -12.70
CA LEU A 237 -3.34 2.47 -11.37
C LEU A 237 -4.73 3.09 -11.31
N ARG A 238 -5.42 2.89 -10.20
CA ARG A 238 -6.64 3.61 -9.83
C ARG A 238 -6.35 4.50 -8.61
N LEU A 239 -6.88 5.71 -8.61
CA LEU A 239 -6.85 6.62 -7.47
C LEU A 239 -8.25 7.22 -7.32
N ASP A 240 -8.97 6.86 -6.27
CA ASP A 240 -10.31 7.37 -5.96
C ASP A 240 -10.23 8.71 -5.21
N ASN A 241 -11.33 9.47 -5.17
CA ASN A 241 -11.38 10.72 -4.40
C ASN A 241 -11.10 10.44 -2.92
N ALA A 242 -10.32 11.28 -2.29
CA ALA A 242 -9.83 11.16 -0.91
C ALA A 242 -9.11 9.83 -0.63
N SER A 243 -8.57 9.14 -1.63
CA SER A 243 -7.75 7.96 -1.38
C SER A 243 -6.37 8.32 -0.85
N LEU A 244 -5.83 7.43 -0.01
CA LEU A 244 -4.48 7.46 0.52
C LEU A 244 -3.60 6.42 -0.18
N SER A 245 -2.41 6.84 -0.60
CA SER A 245 -1.33 5.92 -1.01
C SER A 245 -0.08 6.25 -0.21
N VAL A 246 0.60 5.23 0.29
CA VAL A 246 1.76 5.37 1.17
C VAL A 246 2.99 4.76 0.53
N PHE A 247 4.06 5.55 0.46
CA PHE A 247 5.36 5.15 -0.05
C PHE A 247 6.43 5.34 1.01
N ASN A 248 7.24 4.32 1.21
CA ASN A 248 8.41 4.37 2.07
C ASN A 248 9.66 4.44 1.18
N LEU A 249 10.51 5.41 1.43
CA LEU A 249 11.79 5.58 0.76
C LEU A 249 12.92 5.35 1.76
N SER A 250 13.93 4.63 1.34
CA SER A 250 15.14 4.36 2.13
C SER A 250 16.39 4.55 1.29
N SER A 251 17.53 4.75 1.94
CA SER A 251 18.82 4.83 1.24
C SER A 251 19.15 3.47 0.64
N GLY A 252 19.52 3.45 -0.63
CA GLY A 252 19.94 2.26 -1.38
C GLY A 252 21.35 2.43 -1.94
N THR A 253 21.94 1.34 -2.41
CA THR A 253 23.31 1.31 -2.99
C THR A 253 23.47 2.19 -4.23
N HIS A 254 22.36 2.43 -4.95
CA HIS A 254 22.34 3.21 -6.20
C HIS A 254 21.43 4.44 -6.13
N GLY A 255 21.24 5.02 -4.92
CA GLY A 255 20.38 6.15 -4.69
C GLY A 255 19.37 5.89 -3.57
N TYR A 256 18.08 5.81 -3.89
CA TYR A 256 17.05 5.42 -2.92
C TYR A 256 16.26 4.21 -3.44
N GLN A 257 15.76 3.43 -2.50
CA GLN A 257 14.80 2.36 -2.75
C GLN A 257 13.40 2.86 -2.39
N VAL A 258 12.41 2.49 -3.18
CA VAL A 258 11.01 2.85 -2.98
C VAL A 258 10.20 1.59 -2.69
N GLN A 259 9.36 1.66 -1.67
CA GLN A 259 8.42 0.60 -1.35
C GLN A 259 7.01 1.17 -1.26
N ILE A 260 6.08 0.60 -2.01
CA ILE A 260 4.65 0.84 -1.88
C ILE A 260 4.19 0.12 -0.61
N GLU A 261 3.78 0.87 0.42
CA GLU A 261 3.16 0.29 1.60
C GLU A 261 1.67 0.02 1.35
N CYS A 262 0.95 0.98 0.76
CA CYS A 262 -0.39 0.77 0.23
C CYS A 262 -0.68 1.71 -0.95
N LEU A 263 -1.62 1.33 -1.82
CA LEU A 263 -2.15 2.17 -2.89
C LEU A 263 -3.66 2.30 -2.81
N ASN A 264 -4.15 3.52 -3.07
CA ASN A 264 -5.56 3.83 -3.23
C ASN A 264 -6.44 3.31 -2.09
N SER A 265 -5.99 3.43 -0.84
CA SER A 265 -6.80 3.10 0.32
C SER A 265 -7.92 4.13 0.51
N ILE A 266 -9.15 3.66 0.50
CA ILE A 266 -10.35 4.43 0.89
C ILE A 266 -11.02 3.82 2.14
N ALA A 267 -10.28 3.04 2.91
CA ALA A 267 -10.79 2.28 4.04
C ALA A 267 -11.33 3.15 5.20
N HIS A 268 -11.02 4.45 5.22
CA HIS A 268 -11.61 5.45 6.11
C HIS A 268 -12.98 5.95 5.64
N LEU A 269 -13.44 5.51 4.44
CA LEU A 269 -14.73 5.84 3.84
C LEU A 269 -15.64 4.62 3.82
N GLU A 270 -16.90 4.82 3.45
CA GLU A 270 -17.87 3.76 3.22
C GLU A 270 -18.45 3.87 1.79
N PRO A 271 -18.36 2.80 1.00
CA PRO A 271 -17.72 1.51 1.28
C PRO A 271 -16.18 1.62 1.35
N ALA A 272 -15.54 0.71 2.10
CA ALA A 272 -14.09 0.70 2.32
C ALA A 272 -13.28 0.20 1.12
N LEU A 273 -13.91 -0.43 0.14
CA LEU A 273 -13.29 -0.93 -1.08
C LEU A 273 -13.74 -0.13 -2.31
N PRO A 274 -12.87 0.05 -3.31
CA PRO A 274 -13.24 0.67 -4.56
C PRO A 274 -14.40 -0.05 -5.24
N ALA A 275 -15.37 0.72 -5.78
CA ALA A 275 -16.49 0.16 -6.49
C ALA A 275 -16.02 -0.73 -7.66
N LYS A 276 -16.62 -1.94 -7.79
CA LYS A 276 -16.36 -2.85 -8.91
C LYS A 276 -16.94 -2.25 -10.20
N GLY A 277 -16.18 -2.35 -11.29
CA GLY A 277 -16.66 -2.09 -12.63
C GLY A 277 -17.51 -3.23 -13.19
N THR A 278 -17.63 -3.28 -14.51
CA THR A 278 -18.44 -4.27 -15.24
C THR A 278 -17.67 -5.57 -15.55
N LYS A 279 -16.36 -5.60 -15.29
CA LYS A 279 -15.48 -6.72 -15.63
C LYS A 279 -15.08 -7.52 -14.39
N ALA A 280 -14.43 -8.65 -14.64
CA ALA A 280 -13.97 -9.54 -13.60
C ALA A 280 -13.06 -8.81 -12.60
N ARG A 281 -13.14 -9.23 -11.34
CA ARG A 281 -12.34 -8.71 -10.23
C ARG A 281 -11.62 -9.85 -9.55
N LEU A 282 -10.36 -9.63 -9.21
CA LEU A 282 -9.60 -10.54 -8.36
C LEU A 282 -9.24 -9.83 -7.05
N VAL A 283 -9.45 -10.54 -5.95
CA VAL A 283 -9.10 -10.10 -4.59
C VAL A 283 -7.92 -10.96 -4.15
N LEU A 284 -6.72 -10.39 -4.17
CA LEU A 284 -5.49 -11.06 -3.80
C LEU A 284 -5.19 -10.78 -2.33
N VAL A 285 -4.98 -11.85 -1.53
CA VAL A 285 -4.75 -11.76 -0.09
C VAL A 285 -3.46 -12.51 0.26
N ARG A 286 -2.59 -11.91 1.06
CA ARG A 286 -1.50 -12.65 1.70
C ARG A 286 -2.04 -13.42 2.90
N HIS A 287 -1.58 -14.65 3.12
CA HIS A 287 -1.96 -15.44 4.28
C HIS A 287 -1.73 -14.71 5.62
N GLY A 288 -2.47 -15.09 6.65
CA GLY A 288 -2.30 -14.60 8.01
C GLY A 288 -0.95 -14.97 8.63
N GLU A 289 -0.62 -14.37 9.76
CA GLU A 289 0.66 -14.55 10.46
C GLU A 289 0.88 -16.01 10.89
N THR A 290 2.12 -16.47 10.77
CA THR A 290 2.63 -17.72 11.33
C THR A 290 3.62 -17.43 12.46
N ASP A 291 4.01 -18.44 13.24
CA ASP A 291 5.04 -18.25 14.25
C ASP A 291 6.40 -17.89 13.65
N TRP A 292 6.69 -18.37 12.42
CA TRP A 292 7.92 -18.00 11.72
C TRP A 292 7.91 -16.55 11.24
N ASN A 293 6.76 -16.03 10.79
CA ASN A 293 6.64 -14.60 10.49
C ASN A 293 6.93 -13.75 11.73
N ARG A 294 6.36 -14.13 12.89
CA ARG A 294 6.59 -13.44 14.17
C ARG A 294 8.05 -13.52 14.64
N GLN A 295 8.71 -14.65 14.40
CA GLN A 295 10.10 -14.87 14.77
C GLN A 295 11.09 -14.27 13.76
N GLY A 296 10.65 -13.84 12.58
CA GLY A 296 11.51 -13.35 11.53
C GLY A 296 12.36 -14.44 10.85
N ARG A 297 11.80 -15.66 10.73
CA ARG A 297 12.44 -16.77 10.01
C ARG A 297 12.04 -16.78 8.55
N PHE A 298 12.98 -17.11 7.68
CA PHE A 298 12.71 -17.38 6.26
C PHE A 298 11.80 -18.60 6.14
N GLN A 299 10.63 -18.42 5.51
CA GLN A 299 9.59 -19.45 5.64
C GLN A 299 9.51 -20.38 4.43
N GLY A 300 9.68 -19.94 3.25
CA GLY A 300 9.67 -20.76 2.03
C GLY A 300 8.54 -21.81 1.95
N GLN A 301 8.88 -23.02 1.50
CA GLN A 301 7.95 -24.11 1.24
C GLN A 301 7.79 -25.10 2.41
N ILE A 302 8.49 -24.92 3.51
CA ILE A 302 8.16 -25.64 4.75
C ILE A 302 6.76 -25.20 5.21
N ASP A 303 5.87 -26.20 5.43
CA ASP A 303 4.46 -25.93 5.65
C ASP A 303 4.16 -25.64 7.14
N ILE A 304 4.28 -24.38 7.51
CA ILE A 304 3.95 -23.85 8.84
C ILE A 304 2.51 -23.31 8.83
N PRO A 305 1.64 -23.73 9.78
CA PRO A 305 0.25 -23.25 9.85
C PRO A 305 0.15 -21.83 10.39
N LEU A 306 -1.05 -21.27 10.33
CA LEU A 306 -1.37 -20.00 10.99
C LEU A 306 -1.17 -20.11 12.51
N ASN A 307 -0.69 -19.03 13.13
CA ASN A 307 -0.76 -18.88 14.58
C ASN A 307 -2.09 -18.22 14.99
N SER A 308 -2.30 -18.02 16.29
CA SER A 308 -3.53 -17.41 16.81
C SER A 308 -3.81 -16.02 16.23
N ASN A 309 -2.77 -15.22 15.99
CA ASN A 309 -2.88 -13.91 15.36
C ASN A 309 -3.25 -14.02 13.87
N GLY A 310 -2.66 -14.99 13.15
CA GLY A 310 -3.00 -15.27 11.76
C GLY A 310 -4.46 -15.67 11.57
N HIS A 311 -5.02 -16.49 12.48
CA HIS A 311 -6.45 -16.79 12.48
C HIS A 311 -7.31 -15.55 12.76
N ALA A 312 -6.89 -14.66 13.68
CA ALA A 312 -7.58 -13.39 13.92
C ALA A 312 -7.52 -12.45 12.71
N GLN A 313 -6.39 -12.43 11.99
CA GLN A 313 -6.24 -11.67 10.74
C GLN A 313 -7.15 -12.23 9.63
N ALA A 314 -7.26 -13.55 9.50
CA ALA A 314 -8.18 -14.18 8.55
C ALA A 314 -9.66 -13.84 8.88
N GLU A 315 -10.03 -13.80 10.16
CA GLU A 315 -11.35 -13.37 10.61
C GLU A 315 -11.62 -11.89 10.35
N ALA A 316 -10.63 -11.02 10.56
CA ALA A 316 -10.75 -9.60 10.23
C ALA A 316 -10.89 -9.38 8.71
N ALA A 317 -10.12 -10.12 7.88
CA ALA A 317 -10.26 -10.10 6.42
C ALA A 317 -11.65 -10.64 5.98
N ARG A 318 -12.18 -11.67 6.64
CA ARG A 318 -13.55 -12.17 6.45
C ARG A 318 -14.58 -11.05 6.62
N SER A 319 -14.50 -10.35 7.75
CA SER A 319 -15.43 -9.25 8.05
C SER A 319 -15.27 -8.08 7.07
N PHE A 320 -14.03 -7.77 6.67
CA PHE A 320 -13.74 -6.72 5.71
C PHE A 320 -14.29 -7.02 4.30
N LEU A 321 -14.30 -8.30 3.91
CA LEU A 321 -14.75 -8.76 2.60
C LEU A 321 -16.22 -9.24 2.61
N GLU A 322 -16.92 -9.24 3.75
CA GLU A 322 -18.26 -9.81 3.89
C GLU A 322 -19.28 -9.29 2.87
N ALA A 323 -19.20 -7.99 2.52
CA ALA A 323 -20.08 -7.38 1.54
C ALA A 323 -19.67 -7.63 0.08
N VAL A 324 -18.53 -8.26 -0.17
CA VAL A 324 -18.04 -8.57 -1.51
C VAL A 324 -18.68 -9.88 -1.97
N THR A 325 -19.34 -9.88 -3.13
CA THR A 325 -19.78 -11.14 -3.74
C THR A 325 -18.56 -11.86 -4.30
N LEU A 326 -18.30 -13.07 -3.83
CA LEU A 326 -17.26 -13.96 -4.34
C LEU A 326 -17.92 -15.11 -5.10
N ASP A 327 -17.42 -15.41 -6.29
CA ASP A 327 -17.93 -16.48 -7.16
C ASP A 327 -16.99 -17.69 -7.18
N ARG A 328 -15.69 -17.44 -7.06
CA ARG A 328 -14.62 -18.48 -7.02
C ARG A 328 -13.57 -18.11 -5.99
N ALA A 329 -12.86 -19.13 -5.52
CA ALA A 329 -11.71 -18.94 -4.64
C ALA A 329 -10.56 -19.87 -5.04
N TYR A 330 -9.35 -19.35 -4.91
CA TYR A 330 -8.10 -20.06 -5.19
C TYR A 330 -7.14 -19.90 -4.02
N SER A 331 -6.36 -20.92 -3.72
CA SER A 331 -5.34 -20.86 -2.69
C SER A 331 -4.09 -21.63 -3.12
N SER A 332 -2.95 -21.23 -2.59
CA SER A 332 -1.78 -22.11 -2.56
C SER A 332 -2.12 -23.43 -1.86
N SER A 333 -1.42 -24.50 -2.25
CA SER A 333 -1.56 -25.82 -1.64
C SER A 333 -1.07 -25.91 -0.19
N MET A 334 -0.34 -24.91 0.29
CA MET A 334 0.18 -24.85 1.66
C MET A 334 -0.92 -24.55 2.68
N SER A 335 -0.72 -24.99 3.94
CA SER A 335 -1.74 -24.88 4.99
C SER A 335 -2.11 -23.42 5.31
N ARG A 336 -1.14 -22.52 5.53
CA ARG A 336 -1.39 -21.14 5.94
C ARG A 336 -2.26 -20.31 4.98
N PRO A 337 -2.07 -20.32 3.64
CA PRO A 337 -3.01 -19.63 2.73
C PRO A 337 -4.35 -20.35 2.63
N ARG A 338 -4.38 -21.68 2.69
CA ARG A 338 -5.63 -22.44 2.69
C ARG A 338 -6.47 -22.14 3.92
N GLU A 339 -5.88 -22.15 5.11
CA GLU A 339 -6.57 -21.80 6.37
C GLU A 339 -7.08 -20.35 6.34
N THR A 340 -6.32 -19.42 5.74
CA THR A 340 -6.75 -18.03 5.53
C THR A 340 -7.94 -17.96 4.58
N ALA A 341 -7.90 -18.67 3.45
CA ALA A 341 -8.98 -18.72 2.47
C ALA A 341 -10.25 -19.32 3.09
N GLU A 342 -10.13 -20.45 3.77
CA GLU A 342 -11.24 -21.11 4.49
C GLU A 342 -11.83 -20.17 5.56
N GLY A 343 -10.98 -19.41 6.26
CA GLY A 343 -11.41 -18.39 7.22
C GLY A 343 -12.29 -17.31 6.57
N ILE A 344 -11.84 -16.73 5.45
CA ILE A 344 -12.59 -15.71 4.70
C ILE A 344 -13.90 -16.29 4.15
N LEU A 345 -13.87 -17.50 3.60
CA LEU A 345 -15.01 -18.13 2.95
C LEU A 345 -16.15 -18.52 3.92
N LYS A 346 -15.97 -18.46 5.23
CA LYS A 346 -17.05 -18.68 6.20
C LYS A 346 -18.25 -17.75 5.99
N SER A 347 -18.05 -16.52 5.43
CA SER A 347 -19.12 -15.60 5.07
C SER A 347 -19.62 -15.76 3.63
N HIS A 348 -19.01 -16.65 2.84
CA HIS A 348 -19.29 -16.83 1.41
C HIS A 348 -19.67 -18.28 1.11
N SER A 349 -20.78 -18.73 1.69
CA SER A 349 -21.23 -20.12 1.58
C SER A 349 -21.45 -20.53 0.11
N GLY A 350 -20.94 -21.71 -0.26
CA GLY A 350 -21.09 -22.27 -1.60
C GLY A 350 -20.02 -21.86 -2.61
N VAL A 351 -19.09 -20.97 -2.25
CA VAL A 351 -17.97 -20.62 -3.12
C VAL A 351 -16.94 -21.76 -3.11
N PRO A 352 -16.62 -22.36 -4.28
CA PRO A 352 -15.65 -23.45 -4.35
C PRO A 352 -14.22 -22.92 -4.15
N LEU A 353 -13.43 -23.61 -3.33
CA LEU A 353 -12.00 -23.36 -3.15
C LEU A 353 -11.18 -24.33 -4.01
N THR A 354 -10.43 -23.79 -4.95
CA THR A 354 -9.47 -24.54 -5.77
C THR A 354 -8.05 -24.32 -5.23
N VAL A 355 -7.33 -25.41 -5.03
CA VAL A 355 -5.94 -25.38 -4.53
C VAL A 355 -4.97 -25.60 -5.68
N THR A 356 -3.87 -24.82 -5.74
CA THR A 356 -2.89 -24.90 -6.82
C THR A 356 -1.46 -24.66 -6.34
N ASP A 357 -0.52 -25.47 -6.88
CA ASP A 357 0.92 -25.33 -6.59
C ASP A 357 1.56 -24.12 -7.28
N GLY A 358 0.93 -23.58 -8.33
CA GLY A 358 1.41 -22.36 -8.99
C GLY A 358 1.45 -21.12 -8.07
N LEU A 359 0.71 -21.17 -6.95
CA LEU A 359 0.69 -20.13 -5.91
C LEU A 359 1.56 -20.46 -4.68
N MET A 360 2.36 -21.53 -4.67
CA MET A 360 3.27 -21.85 -3.56
C MET A 360 4.32 -20.76 -3.37
N GLU A 361 4.75 -20.57 -2.12
CA GLU A 361 5.81 -19.59 -1.78
C GLU A 361 7.14 -19.92 -2.47
N ILE A 362 8.03 -18.95 -2.55
CA ILE A 362 9.40 -19.18 -3.00
C ILE A 362 10.08 -20.23 -2.16
N GLY A 363 10.72 -21.22 -2.80
CA GLY A 363 11.57 -22.18 -2.10
C GLY A 363 12.88 -21.51 -1.71
N HIS A 364 13.06 -21.24 -0.42
CA HIS A 364 14.31 -20.66 0.09
C HIS A 364 15.42 -21.71 0.32
N GLY A 365 15.13 -22.99 0.08
CA GLY A 365 16.10 -24.09 0.20
C GLY A 365 16.75 -24.13 1.58
N LEU A 366 18.09 -24.07 1.64
CA LEU A 366 18.84 -24.18 2.90
C LEU A 366 18.64 -22.95 3.84
N TRP A 367 17.96 -21.90 3.40
CA TRP A 367 17.64 -20.75 4.25
C TRP A 367 16.35 -20.96 5.05
N GLU A 368 15.52 -21.92 4.66
CA GLU A 368 14.22 -22.16 5.33
C GLU A 368 14.41 -22.46 6.82
N GLY A 369 13.61 -21.82 7.65
CA GLY A 369 13.66 -21.91 9.11
C GLY A 369 14.76 -21.10 9.79
N LYS A 370 15.67 -20.49 9.04
CA LYS A 370 16.78 -19.69 9.57
C LYS A 370 16.37 -18.24 9.79
N LEU A 371 17.00 -17.61 10.78
CA LEU A 371 17.03 -16.17 10.94
C LEU A 371 18.03 -15.56 9.95
N GLU A 372 17.84 -14.26 9.64
CA GLU A 372 18.80 -13.53 8.81
C GLU A 372 20.23 -13.60 9.36
N SER A 373 20.41 -13.49 10.68
CA SER A 373 21.72 -13.62 11.33
C SER A 373 22.35 -14.99 11.10
N GLU A 374 21.56 -16.07 11.12
CA GLU A 374 22.04 -17.43 10.88
C GLU A 374 22.39 -17.66 9.40
N ILE A 375 21.66 -17.02 8.48
CA ILE A 375 21.98 -17.06 7.04
C ILE A 375 23.28 -16.30 6.77
N ARG A 376 23.46 -15.15 7.42
CA ARG A 376 24.65 -14.32 7.29
C ARG A 376 25.93 -15.05 7.66
N GLU A 377 25.90 -15.96 8.63
CA GLU A 377 27.08 -16.75 9.03
C GLU A 377 27.63 -17.63 7.88
N GLY A 378 26.76 -18.12 6.98
CA GLY A 378 27.16 -19.03 5.91
C GLY A 378 27.08 -18.44 4.50
N TRP A 379 26.28 -17.38 4.30
CA TRP A 379 25.93 -16.82 2.97
C TRP A 379 25.79 -15.29 2.98
N ASP A 380 26.66 -14.56 3.67
CA ASP A 380 26.54 -13.09 3.83
C ASP A 380 26.48 -12.35 2.48
N GLU A 381 27.40 -12.68 1.55
CA GLU A 381 27.41 -12.06 0.22
C GLU A 381 26.12 -12.35 -0.58
N LEU A 382 25.62 -13.59 -0.50
CA LEU A 382 24.41 -14.00 -1.21
C LEU A 382 23.17 -13.35 -0.60
N LEU A 383 23.12 -13.24 0.72
CA LEU A 383 22.06 -12.54 1.44
C LEU A 383 22.04 -11.04 1.12
N GLN A 384 23.22 -10.43 1.01
CA GLN A 384 23.31 -9.02 0.60
C GLN A 384 22.86 -8.86 -0.86
N ALA A 385 23.27 -9.76 -1.76
CA ALA A 385 22.80 -9.77 -3.15
C ALA A 385 21.28 -9.95 -3.24
N TRP A 386 20.67 -10.80 -2.38
CA TRP A 386 19.21 -10.95 -2.30
C TRP A 386 18.49 -9.64 -1.97
N LYS A 387 19.08 -8.78 -1.13
CA LYS A 387 18.53 -7.48 -0.79
C LYS A 387 18.71 -6.43 -1.90
N ASP A 388 19.85 -6.47 -2.59
CA ASP A 388 20.25 -5.42 -3.53
C ASP A 388 19.86 -5.73 -4.99
N ALA A 389 19.92 -7.00 -5.38
CA ALA A 389 19.69 -7.48 -6.75
C ALA A 389 19.08 -8.90 -6.74
N PRO A 390 17.84 -9.06 -6.26
CA PRO A 390 17.22 -10.37 -6.02
C PRO A 390 17.17 -11.26 -7.28
N GLU A 391 17.12 -10.65 -8.46
CA GLU A 391 17.12 -11.37 -9.75
C GLU A 391 18.42 -12.10 -10.05
N THR A 392 19.49 -11.78 -9.36
CA THR A 392 20.82 -12.41 -9.54
C THR A 392 21.04 -13.61 -8.62
N VAL A 393 20.13 -13.83 -7.67
CA VAL A 393 20.34 -14.82 -6.60
C VAL A 393 19.71 -16.15 -6.94
N GLN A 394 20.53 -17.20 -6.93
CA GLN A 394 20.13 -18.60 -6.81
C GLN A 394 20.29 -19.01 -5.36
N MET A 395 19.18 -19.21 -4.64
CA MET A 395 19.22 -19.69 -3.26
C MET A 395 19.77 -21.13 -3.21
N PRO A 396 20.61 -21.46 -2.22
CA PRO A 396 21.14 -22.82 -2.09
C PRO A 396 20.01 -23.85 -1.95
N GLU A 397 19.90 -24.75 -2.91
CA GLU A 397 18.83 -25.76 -3.02
C GLU A 397 17.39 -25.17 -3.10
N GLY A 398 17.27 -23.88 -3.46
CA GLY A 398 15.99 -23.16 -3.57
C GLY A 398 15.71 -22.67 -4.99
N GLU A 399 14.66 -21.84 -5.11
CA GLU A 399 14.24 -21.20 -6.35
C GLU A 399 14.98 -19.87 -6.55
N THR A 400 15.04 -19.40 -7.81
CA THR A 400 15.29 -18.00 -8.15
C THR A 400 13.98 -17.22 -8.12
N ILE A 401 14.06 -15.90 -8.02
CA ILE A 401 12.85 -15.05 -8.16
C ILE A 401 12.25 -15.14 -9.57
N GLN A 402 13.05 -15.45 -10.59
CA GLN A 402 12.59 -15.69 -11.95
C GLN A 402 11.69 -16.93 -12.05
N ASP A 403 12.07 -18.03 -11.38
CA ASP A 403 11.25 -19.27 -11.34
C ASP A 403 9.88 -18.98 -10.70
N VAL A 404 9.88 -18.25 -9.58
CA VAL A 404 8.63 -17.82 -8.90
C VAL A 404 7.79 -16.93 -9.81
N TRP A 405 8.42 -15.98 -10.50
CA TRP A 405 7.74 -15.09 -11.43
C TRP A 405 7.05 -15.87 -12.54
N GLU A 406 7.76 -16.77 -13.20
CA GLU A 406 7.20 -17.53 -14.33
C GLU A 406 6.00 -18.38 -13.92
N ARG A 407 6.11 -19.16 -12.82
CA ARG A 407 5.01 -20.01 -12.37
C ARG A 407 3.83 -19.25 -11.79
N SER A 408 4.10 -18.17 -11.02
CA SER A 408 3.03 -17.40 -10.35
C SER A 408 2.24 -16.54 -11.34
N VAL A 409 2.92 -15.89 -12.29
CA VAL A 409 2.27 -15.09 -13.34
C VAL A 409 1.49 -16.00 -14.30
N ALA A 410 2.02 -17.15 -14.68
CA ALA A 410 1.28 -18.12 -15.51
C ALA A 410 0.02 -18.63 -14.79
N CYS A 411 0.13 -18.94 -13.49
CA CYS A 411 -1.01 -19.34 -12.67
C CYS A 411 -2.05 -18.20 -12.55
N TRP A 412 -1.60 -16.98 -12.28
CA TRP A 412 -2.45 -15.79 -12.21
C TRP A 412 -3.23 -15.57 -13.51
N ASN A 413 -2.55 -15.61 -14.66
CA ASN A 413 -3.18 -15.44 -15.96
C ASN A 413 -4.22 -16.55 -16.22
N THR A 414 -3.90 -17.81 -15.89
CA THR A 414 -4.86 -18.92 -16.00
C THR A 414 -6.12 -18.69 -15.16
N ILE A 415 -5.97 -18.17 -13.95
CA ILE A 415 -7.10 -17.82 -13.08
C ILE A 415 -7.90 -16.67 -13.69
N ALA A 416 -7.23 -15.60 -14.09
CA ALA A 416 -7.87 -14.40 -14.62
C ALA A 416 -8.62 -14.66 -15.93
N ASP A 417 -8.00 -15.40 -16.86
CA ASP A 417 -8.60 -15.79 -18.15
C ASP A 417 -9.78 -16.77 -18.01
N GLY A 418 -9.80 -17.52 -16.91
CA GLY A 418 -10.87 -18.45 -16.60
C GLY A 418 -12.13 -17.81 -15.96
N LEU A 419 -12.12 -16.51 -15.65
CA LEU A 419 -13.25 -15.81 -15.04
C LEU A 419 -14.22 -15.26 -16.09
N ASP A 420 -15.51 -15.42 -15.83
CA ASP A 420 -16.51 -14.65 -16.55
C ASP A 420 -16.42 -13.15 -16.21
N PRO A 421 -16.78 -12.24 -17.13
CA PRO A 421 -16.63 -10.79 -16.89
C PRO A 421 -17.31 -10.28 -15.63
N SER A 422 -18.42 -10.89 -15.19
CA SER A 422 -19.14 -10.49 -13.99
C SER A 422 -18.56 -11.06 -12.69
N GLU A 423 -17.71 -12.09 -12.76
CA GLU A 423 -17.22 -12.81 -11.58
C GLU A 423 -16.22 -12.02 -10.75
N THR A 424 -16.16 -12.40 -9.48
CA THR A 424 -15.10 -11.98 -8.54
C THR A 424 -14.45 -13.22 -7.94
N ALA A 425 -13.13 -13.32 -8.04
CA ALA A 425 -12.36 -14.42 -7.45
C ALA A 425 -11.52 -13.94 -6.26
N LEU A 426 -11.52 -14.75 -5.19
CA LEU A 426 -10.54 -14.65 -4.10
C LEU A 426 -9.30 -15.45 -4.49
N VAL A 427 -8.11 -14.89 -4.29
CA VAL A 427 -6.82 -15.58 -4.45
C VAL A 427 -6.01 -15.38 -3.18
N VAL A 428 -5.65 -16.47 -2.49
CA VAL A 428 -4.86 -16.40 -1.25
C VAL A 428 -3.51 -17.08 -1.45
N ALA A 429 -2.44 -16.29 -1.30
CA ALA A 429 -1.09 -16.78 -1.52
C ALA A 429 -0.09 -16.19 -0.49
N HIS A 430 1.14 -15.96 -0.90
CA HIS A 430 2.27 -15.67 -0.03
C HIS A 430 2.94 -14.35 -0.42
N ASP A 431 3.99 -13.98 0.30
CA ASP A 431 4.65 -12.69 0.13
C ASP A 431 5.37 -12.58 -1.24
N ALA A 432 6.31 -13.48 -1.55
CA ALA A 432 7.06 -13.39 -2.81
C ALA A 432 6.14 -13.61 -4.03
N VAL A 433 5.22 -14.55 -3.96
CA VAL A 433 4.23 -14.81 -5.02
C VAL A 433 3.36 -13.60 -5.29
N ASN A 434 2.82 -12.99 -4.24
CA ASN A 434 2.00 -11.78 -4.40
C ASN A 434 2.82 -10.62 -4.97
N LYS A 435 4.08 -10.44 -4.50
CA LYS A 435 4.98 -9.41 -5.02
C LYS A 435 5.30 -9.62 -6.50
N THR A 436 5.57 -10.84 -6.95
CA THR A 436 5.83 -11.12 -8.38
C THR A 436 4.61 -10.84 -9.24
N ILE A 437 3.41 -11.27 -8.82
CA ILE A 437 2.15 -10.97 -9.50
C ILE A 437 1.92 -9.45 -9.57
N LEU A 438 2.10 -8.74 -8.45
CA LEU A 438 1.86 -7.29 -8.38
C LEU A 438 2.89 -6.49 -9.19
N CYS A 439 4.17 -6.86 -9.15
CA CYS A 439 5.18 -6.26 -10.00
C CYS A 439 4.83 -6.45 -11.49
N HIS A 440 4.43 -7.64 -11.90
CA HIS A 440 3.96 -7.89 -13.26
C HIS A 440 2.77 -6.98 -13.64
N LEU A 441 1.76 -6.88 -12.79
CA LEU A 441 0.57 -6.03 -13.00
C LEU A 441 0.91 -4.55 -13.06
N LEU A 442 1.91 -4.09 -12.30
CA LEU A 442 2.39 -2.71 -12.30
C LEU A 442 3.35 -2.40 -13.46
N GLY A 443 3.77 -3.41 -14.25
CA GLY A 443 4.73 -3.25 -15.34
C GLY A 443 6.19 -3.18 -14.88
N LEU A 444 6.46 -3.67 -13.68
CA LEU A 444 7.78 -3.82 -13.10
C LEU A 444 8.41 -5.17 -13.50
N ALA A 445 9.65 -5.40 -13.11
CA ALA A 445 10.41 -6.61 -13.41
C ALA A 445 10.70 -7.44 -12.13
N PRO A 446 11.20 -8.69 -12.23
CA PRO A 446 11.58 -9.51 -11.07
C PRO A 446 12.55 -8.85 -10.09
N LYS A 447 13.46 -7.99 -10.58
CA LYS A 447 14.39 -7.22 -9.75
C LYS A 447 13.69 -6.22 -8.80
N ASP A 448 12.44 -5.85 -9.12
CA ASP A 448 11.71 -4.79 -8.42
C ASP A 448 10.78 -5.35 -7.29
N ILE A 449 10.94 -6.61 -6.88
CA ILE A 449 10.05 -7.25 -5.87
C ILE A 449 10.00 -6.48 -4.54
N TRP A 450 11.05 -5.74 -4.20
CA TRP A 450 11.09 -4.93 -2.98
C TRP A 450 10.28 -3.63 -3.09
N ALA A 451 9.88 -3.25 -4.31
CA ALA A 451 9.02 -2.09 -4.53
C ALA A 451 7.60 -2.25 -3.96
N VAL A 452 7.20 -3.47 -3.58
CA VAL A 452 5.85 -3.76 -3.08
C VAL A 452 5.93 -4.39 -1.70
N LYS A 453 5.20 -3.85 -0.73
CA LYS A 453 4.98 -4.46 0.59
C LYS A 453 3.73 -5.31 0.57
N GLN A 454 3.76 -6.43 1.28
CA GLN A 454 2.61 -7.30 1.52
C GLN A 454 2.50 -7.62 3.00
N GLY A 455 1.52 -7.06 3.69
CA GLY A 455 1.22 -7.36 5.09
C GLY A 455 0.48 -8.69 5.25
N ASN A 456 0.68 -9.41 6.35
CA ASN A 456 -0.11 -10.61 6.65
C ASN A 456 -1.60 -10.27 6.73
N GLY A 457 -2.45 -10.97 5.98
CA GLY A 457 -3.87 -10.65 5.84
C GLY A 457 -4.17 -9.41 5.00
N GLY A 458 -3.16 -8.80 4.38
CA GLY A 458 -3.33 -7.63 3.50
C GLY A 458 -4.14 -7.96 2.26
N VAL A 459 -5.08 -7.07 1.90
CA VAL A 459 -6.02 -7.24 0.79
C VAL A 459 -5.64 -6.31 -0.36
N THR A 460 -5.55 -6.87 -1.56
CA THR A 460 -5.31 -6.16 -2.82
C THR A 460 -6.45 -6.45 -3.79
N VAL A 461 -6.92 -5.44 -4.52
CA VAL A 461 -7.99 -5.59 -5.51
C VAL A 461 -7.49 -5.25 -6.89
N ILE A 462 -7.70 -6.15 -7.84
CA ILE A 462 -7.36 -5.99 -9.25
C ILE A 462 -8.64 -6.09 -10.07
N ASP A 463 -8.90 -5.08 -10.91
CA ASP A 463 -10.01 -5.08 -11.86
C ASP A 463 -9.49 -5.37 -13.27
N MET A 464 -10.13 -6.31 -13.94
CA MET A 464 -9.81 -6.62 -15.33
C MET A 464 -10.32 -5.50 -16.25
N PRO A 465 -9.61 -5.19 -17.35
CA PRO A 465 -10.00 -4.10 -18.25
C PRO A 465 -11.24 -4.44 -19.06
N GLU A 466 -11.97 -3.41 -19.50
CA GLU A 466 -13.08 -3.58 -20.44
C GLU A 466 -12.60 -4.03 -21.81
N ASP A 467 -11.48 -3.49 -22.26
CA ASP A 467 -10.77 -3.84 -23.48
C ASP A 467 -9.61 -4.79 -23.15
N PRO A 468 -9.62 -6.05 -23.60
CA PRO A 468 -8.56 -7.01 -23.30
C PRO A 468 -7.15 -6.59 -23.78
N SER A 469 -7.06 -5.61 -24.68
CA SER A 469 -5.76 -5.03 -25.08
C SER A 469 -5.15 -4.10 -24.05
N GLN A 470 -5.94 -3.68 -23.05
CA GLN A 470 -5.48 -2.83 -21.97
C GLN A 470 -4.99 -3.65 -20.78
N PRO A 471 -4.07 -3.12 -19.98
CA PRO A 471 -3.62 -3.80 -18.78
C PRO A 471 -4.72 -3.87 -17.71
N ALA A 472 -4.65 -4.89 -16.86
CA ALA A 472 -5.42 -4.93 -15.64
C ALA A 472 -5.08 -3.72 -14.73
N VAL A 473 -6.05 -3.31 -13.91
CA VAL A 473 -5.94 -2.12 -13.06
C VAL A 473 -5.77 -2.56 -11.61
N VAL A 474 -4.68 -2.17 -10.97
CA VAL A 474 -4.52 -2.29 -9.52
C VAL A 474 -5.44 -1.24 -8.88
N SER A 475 -6.61 -1.70 -8.44
CA SER A 475 -7.65 -0.83 -7.88
C SER A 475 -7.37 -0.40 -6.45
N CYS A 476 -6.73 -1.25 -5.65
CA CYS A 476 -6.05 -0.91 -4.41
C CYS A 476 -5.01 -1.98 -4.10
N LEU A 477 -4.00 -1.65 -3.29
CA LEU A 477 -2.91 -2.58 -2.96
C LEU A 477 -2.64 -2.56 -1.46
N ASN A 478 -2.48 -3.76 -0.89
CA ASN A 478 -2.05 -4.01 0.49
C ASN A 478 -2.85 -3.25 1.54
N LEU A 479 -4.18 -3.34 1.48
CA LEU A 479 -5.03 -2.77 2.52
C LEU A 479 -4.92 -3.63 3.78
N THR A 480 -4.47 -3.03 4.88
CA THR A 480 -4.34 -3.66 6.21
C THR A 480 -5.15 -2.92 7.28
N SER A 481 -5.98 -1.95 6.88
CA SER A 481 -6.78 -1.11 7.78
C SER A 481 -7.75 -1.90 8.66
N HIS A 482 -8.25 -3.04 8.19
CA HIS A 482 -9.08 -3.97 8.96
C HIS A 482 -8.31 -4.66 10.10
N LEU A 483 -6.98 -4.57 10.11
CA LEU A 483 -6.08 -5.07 11.14
C LEU A 483 -5.63 -3.98 12.13
N GLY A 484 -6.05 -2.73 11.90
CA GLY A 484 -5.82 -1.58 12.76
C GLY A 484 -4.92 -0.50 12.18
N GLY A 485 -5.46 0.72 12.07
CA GLY A 485 -4.78 1.91 11.56
C GLY A 485 -4.68 1.97 10.03
N VAL A 486 -4.15 3.08 9.53
CA VAL A 486 -3.98 3.32 8.08
C VAL A 486 -2.61 2.87 7.54
N LEU A 487 -1.63 2.73 8.44
CA LEU A 487 -0.31 2.20 8.12
C LEU A 487 -0.25 0.71 8.46
N ASP A 488 0.50 -0.04 7.68
CA ASP A 488 0.67 -1.47 7.89
C ASP A 488 1.50 -1.73 9.16
N ARG A 489 0.87 -2.39 10.14
CA ARG A 489 1.46 -2.80 11.43
C ARG A 489 1.65 -4.31 11.53
N THR A 490 1.48 -5.04 10.45
CA THR A 490 1.66 -6.49 10.45
C THR A 490 3.14 -6.86 10.57
N ALA A 491 3.42 -8.10 10.97
CA ALA A 491 4.79 -8.58 11.06
C ALA A 491 5.48 -8.46 9.69
N ALA A 492 6.66 -7.87 9.67
CA ALA A 492 7.53 -7.95 8.52
C ALA A 492 7.99 -9.42 8.42
N GLY A 493 7.54 -10.14 7.39
CA GLY A 493 8.07 -11.46 7.12
C GLY A 493 9.56 -11.38 6.77
N ALA A 494 10.31 -12.45 7.04
CA ALA A 494 11.64 -12.63 6.48
C ALA A 494 11.49 -13.14 5.04
N LEU A 495 11.81 -12.31 4.06
CA LEU A 495 12.01 -12.68 2.68
C LEU A 495 13.44 -12.36 2.24
#